data_fb123883b5c2f9d7a4b9bb1b24a2a226
#
_entry.id   fb123883b5c2f9d7a4b9bb1b24a2a226
#
_cell.length_a   1.000
_cell.length_b   1.000
_cell.length_c   1.000
_cell.angle_alpha   90.00
_cell.angle_beta   90.00
_cell.angle_gamma   90.00
#
_symmetry.space_group_name_H-M   'P 1'
#
loop_
_entity.id
_entity.type
_entity.pdbx_description
1 polymer ?
#
loop_
_entity_poly.entity_id
_entity_poly.type
_entity_poly.pdbx_seq_one_letter_code
_entity_poly.pdbx_strand_id
1 'polypeptide(L)'
;GSQVDFPAPVGALNNTCGAQSRAVSNSGKTAATGNDDTKRSRGLTFFAPHCSIAVIHNRVPHMSEPQRLFFAIDLPAEIREQIIHWRAKHFPPEAGRPVAADNLHLTLAFLGDVSAEKEKALSLLAGRIRQPGFTLTLDDAGQWLRSRVVWLGMRQPPRGLIQLANMLRSQAARSGCFQSNRPFHPHITLLRDASEAVTIPPPGFNWSYAVTEFTLYASSFARGRTRYTPLKRWALTQ
;
A
#
# COMPACT_ATOMS: atom_id res chain seq x y z
N GLY A 1 12.44 -30.46 -4.65
CA GLY A 1 11.48 -29.40 -4.76
C GLY A 1 11.61 -28.48 -3.55
N SER A 2 12.28 -27.34 -3.71
CA SER A 2 12.41 -26.35 -2.63
C SER A 2 11.10 -25.56 -2.55
N GLN A 3 10.40 -25.72 -1.46
CA GLN A 3 9.15 -25.01 -1.16
C GLN A 3 9.50 -23.55 -0.84
N VAL A 4 9.14 -22.63 -1.73
CA VAL A 4 9.40 -21.20 -1.54
C VAL A 4 8.21 -20.62 -0.75
N ASP A 5 8.43 -20.41 0.54
CA ASP A 5 7.47 -19.74 1.43
C ASP A 5 7.51 -18.21 1.20
N PHE A 6 6.46 -17.66 0.61
CA PHE A 6 6.29 -16.21 0.50
C PHE A 6 5.46 -15.68 1.67
N PRO A 7 5.78 -14.48 2.19
CA PRO A 7 4.92 -13.85 3.19
C PRO A 7 3.57 -13.54 2.55
N ALA A 8 2.50 -13.89 3.24
CA ALA A 8 1.17 -13.43 2.88
C ALA A 8 1.19 -11.90 2.73
N PRO A 9 0.45 -11.33 1.76
CA PRO A 9 0.13 -9.92 1.83
C PRO A 9 -0.58 -9.72 3.16
N VAL A 10 -0.02 -8.82 3.99
CA VAL A 10 -0.56 -8.52 5.33
C VAL A 10 -1.98 -8.02 5.15
N GLY A 11 -2.93 -8.93 5.23
CA GLY A 11 -4.33 -8.62 5.43
C GLY A 11 -4.46 -8.12 6.86
N ALA A 12 -5.06 -6.94 7.01
CA ALA A 12 -5.56 -6.32 8.21
C ALA A 12 -5.17 -7.01 9.54
N LEU A 13 -4.01 -6.69 10.09
CA LEU A 13 -3.78 -6.80 11.52
C LEU A 13 -4.45 -5.57 12.15
N ASN A 14 -5.57 -5.78 12.81
CA ASN A 14 -6.17 -4.83 13.72
C ASN A 14 -5.18 -4.56 14.85
N ASN A 15 -4.39 -3.51 14.73
CA ASN A 15 -3.65 -2.95 15.86
C ASN A 15 -4.62 -2.06 16.66
N THR A 16 -5.36 -2.69 17.56
CA THR A 16 -5.90 -1.97 18.73
C THR A 16 -4.73 -1.69 19.66
N CYS A 17 -4.06 -0.56 19.44
CA CYS A 17 -3.13 -0.02 20.42
C CYS A 17 -3.96 0.66 21.50
N GLY A 18 -4.18 -0.04 22.62
CA GLY A 18 -4.79 0.51 23.82
C GLY A 18 -3.87 1.56 24.43
N ALA A 19 -4.22 2.81 24.29
CA ALA A 19 -3.64 3.89 25.04
C ALA A 19 -4.10 3.79 26.50
N GLN A 20 -3.29 3.22 27.38
CA GLN A 20 -3.46 3.35 28.82
C GLN A 20 -2.95 4.72 29.24
N SER A 21 -3.88 5.65 29.40
CA SER A 21 -3.65 6.90 30.12
C SER A 21 -3.56 6.60 31.62
N ARG A 22 -2.36 6.66 32.17
CA ARG A 22 -2.15 6.70 33.62
C ARG A 22 -2.57 8.07 34.15
N ALA A 23 -3.70 8.09 34.85
CA ALA A 23 -4.10 9.20 35.71
C ALA A 23 -3.16 9.22 36.93
N VAL A 24 -2.40 10.29 37.09
CA VAL A 24 -1.68 10.60 38.33
C VAL A 24 -2.61 11.45 39.19
N SER A 25 -3.15 10.83 40.23
CA SER A 25 -3.87 11.50 41.30
C SER A 25 -2.85 12.19 42.21
N ASN A 26 -2.94 13.50 42.36
CA ASN A 26 -2.23 14.22 43.42
C ASN A 26 -3.27 14.81 44.34
N SER A 27 -3.39 14.19 45.51
CA SER A 27 -4.15 14.68 46.68
C SER A 27 -3.23 15.54 47.53
N GLY A 28 -3.65 16.75 47.76
CA GLY A 28 -3.00 17.65 48.75
C GLY A 28 -4.01 18.58 49.38
N LYS A 29 -4.42 18.22 50.57
CA LYS A 29 -5.23 19.03 51.53
C LYS A 29 -4.46 20.23 52.06
N THR A 30 -5.16 21.31 52.38
CA THR A 30 -5.37 21.97 53.70
C THR A 30 -5.59 23.45 53.44
N ALA A 31 -6.67 23.96 53.85
CA ALA A 31 -7.20 24.47 55.12
C ALA A 31 -6.87 25.99 55.32
N ALA A 32 -7.88 26.75 55.22
CA ALA A 32 -8.57 27.62 56.19
C ALA A 32 -7.95 28.97 56.63
N THR A 33 -8.86 29.90 56.75
CA THR A 33 -8.98 31.09 57.64
C THR A 33 -8.40 32.38 57.06
N GLY A 34 -9.23 33.38 56.85
CA GLY A 34 -9.93 34.21 57.75
C GLY A 34 -9.80 35.69 57.40
N ASN A 35 -10.91 36.38 57.44
CA ASN A 35 -11.15 37.81 57.78
C ASN A 35 -10.61 38.94 56.89
N ASP A 36 -11.59 39.62 56.24
CA ASP A 36 -12.16 40.91 56.63
C ASP A 36 -11.15 42.07 56.70
N ASP A 37 -11.34 43.06 55.83
CA ASP A 37 -11.62 44.42 56.20
C ASP A 37 -11.74 45.34 54.96
N THR A 38 -12.84 46.11 55.03
CA THR A 38 -13.16 47.27 54.25
C THR A 38 -12.04 48.29 54.13
N LYS A 39 -11.85 48.88 52.93
CA LYS A 39 -11.67 50.33 52.75
C LYS A 39 -11.83 50.77 51.28
N ARG A 40 -12.71 51.65 51.15
CA ARG A 40 -13.11 52.59 50.11
C ARG A 40 -11.94 53.45 49.63
N SER A 41 -11.65 53.55 48.35
CA SER A 41 -11.05 54.73 47.72
C SER A 41 -11.21 54.76 46.21
N ARG A 42 -11.99 55.68 45.75
CA ARG A 42 -11.89 56.59 44.60
C ARG A 42 -11.12 56.14 43.35
N GLY A 43 -11.85 56.20 42.26
CA GLY A 43 -11.60 56.10 40.87
C GLY A 43 -10.33 56.73 40.30
N LEU A 44 -9.81 55.99 39.36
CA LEU A 44 -9.07 56.55 38.24
C LEU A 44 -9.36 55.61 37.04
N THR A 45 -10.08 56.20 36.08
CA THR A 45 -10.34 55.55 34.78
C THR A 45 -9.05 55.54 33.97
N PHE A 46 -8.36 54.41 33.91
CA PHE A 46 -7.30 54.18 32.93
C PHE A 46 -7.93 53.55 31.69
N PHE A 47 -7.92 54.28 30.60
CA PHE A 47 -8.15 53.77 29.27
C PHE A 47 -7.00 52.83 28.94
N ALA A 48 -7.25 51.50 28.93
CA ALA A 48 -6.32 50.52 28.37
C ALA A 48 -6.49 50.51 26.85
N PRO A 49 -5.42 50.60 26.07
CA PRO A 49 -5.51 50.43 24.63
C PRO A 49 -5.89 48.99 24.32
N HIS A 50 -6.91 48.81 23.49
CA HIS A 50 -7.29 47.50 22.93
C HIS A 50 -6.13 46.97 22.06
N CYS A 51 -5.31 46.14 22.65
CA CYS A 51 -4.38 45.33 21.90
C CYS A 51 -5.20 44.17 21.31
N SER A 52 -5.63 44.33 20.06
CA SER A 52 -6.20 43.21 19.28
C SER A 52 -5.07 42.20 19.02
N ILE A 53 -5.01 41.18 19.85
CA ILE A 53 -4.17 40.00 19.54
C ILE A 53 -4.83 39.32 18.36
N ALA A 54 -4.26 39.54 17.17
CA ALA A 54 -4.59 38.77 16.01
C ALA A 54 -4.21 37.30 16.32
N VAL A 55 -5.20 36.47 16.62
CA VAL A 55 -5.01 35.03 16.71
C VAL A 55 -4.64 34.57 15.32
N ILE A 56 -3.34 34.45 15.08
CA ILE A 56 -2.82 33.78 13.90
C ILE A 56 -3.25 32.31 14.05
N HIS A 57 -4.34 31.96 13.39
CA HIS A 57 -4.70 30.57 13.18
C HIS A 57 -3.58 29.95 12.33
N ASN A 58 -2.57 29.42 12.99
CA ASN A 58 -1.65 28.50 12.38
C ASN A 58 -2.51 27.33 11.88
N ARG A 59 -2.88 27.37 10.58
CA ARG A 59 -3.38 26.19 9.89
C ARG A 59 -2.25 25.17 9.95
N VAL A 60 -2.34 24.26 10.90
CA VAL A 60 -1.57 23.04 10.87
C VAL A 60 -1.82 22.46 9.48
N PRO A 61 -0.79 22.25 8.64
CA PRO A 61 -0.99 21.65 7.33
C PRO A 61 -1.70 20.33 7.58
N HIS A 62 -2.85 20.15 6.94
CA HIS A 62 -3.62 18.92 6.98
C HIS A 62 -2.72 17.85 6.39
N MET A 63 -1.98 17.14 7.25
CA MET A 63 -1.18 16.02 6.84
C MET A 63 -2.14 14.98 6.28
N SER A 64 -2.12 14.80 4.97
CA SER A 64 -2.91 13.77 4.32
C SER A 64 -2.57 12.42 4.96
N GLU A 65 -3.59 11.63 5.29
CA GLU A 65 -3.38 10.32 5.89
C GLU A 65 -2.47 9.47 4.99
N PRO A 66 -1.59 8.65 5.60
CA PRO A 66 -0.74 7.74 4.85
C PRO A 66 -1.58 6.84 3.93
N GLN A 67 -1.15 6.67 2.71
CA GLN A 67 -1.81 5.82 1.73
C GLN A 67 -1.00 4.55 1.51
N ARG A 68 -1.70 3.42 1.37
CA ARG A 68 -1.07 2.15 1.04
C ARG A 68 -0.75 2.09 -0.44
N LEU A 69 0.55 2.08 -0.76
CA LEU A 69 1.04 2.21 -2.13
C LEU A 69 1.81 0.98 -2.60
N PHE A 70 1.83 0.77 -3.93
CA PHE A 70 2.65 -0.24 -4.58
C PHE A 70 2.90 0.12 -6.05
N PHE A 71 4.03 -0.33 -6.60
CA PHE A 71 4.30 -0.27 -8.03
C PHE A 71 3.87 -1.56 -8.72
N ALA A 72 3.29 -1.45 -9.91
CA ALA A 72 2.80 -2.59 -10.68
C ALA A 72 2.88 -2.38 -12.19
N ILE A 73 2.73 -3.49 -12.91
CA ILE A 73 2.50 -3.54 -14.36
C ILE A 73 1.05 -3.95 -14.57
N ASP A 74 0.37 -3.21 -15.45
CA ASP A 74 -0.99 -3.49 -15.85
C ASP A 74 -1.07 -4.57 -16.92
N LEU A 75 -2.21 -5.25 -16.96
CA LEU A 75 -2.54 -6.16 -18.05
C LEU A 75 -3.31 -5.43 -19.15
N PRO A 76 -2.99 -5.66 -20.43
CA PRO A 76 -3.88 -5.25 -21.53
C PRO A 76 -5.28 -5.80 -21.32
N ALA A 77 -6.30 -5.02 -21.68
CA ALA A 77 -7.71 -5.39 -21.44
C ALA A 77 -8.06 -6.77 -22.03
N GLU A 78 -7.65 -7.03 -23.27
CA GLU A 78 -7.88 -8.30 -23.96
C GLU A 78 -7.22 -9.48 -23.22
N ILE A 79 -5.96 -9.35 -22.81
CA ILE A 79 -5.24 -10.38 -22.04
C ILE A 79 -5.95 -10.62 -20.70
N ARG A 80 -6.37 -9.57 -20.03
CA ARG A 80 -7.08 -9.64 -18.76
C ARG A 80 -8.40 -10.43 -18.89
N GLU A 81 -9.17 -10.18 -19.94
CA GLU A 81 -10.43 -10.90 -20.23
C GLU A 81 -10.17 -12.39 -20.49
N GLN A 82 -9.17 -12.71 -21.30
CA GLN A 82 -8.77 -14.09 -21.56
C GLN A 82 -8.36 -14.83 -20.29
N ILE A 83 -7.55 -14.20 -19.42
CA ILE A 83 -7.13 -14.76 -18.14
C ILE A 83 -8.33 -14.99 -17.21
N ILE A 84 -9.29 -14.07 -17.16
CA ILE A 84 -10.52 -14.24 -16.35
C ILE A 84 -11.32 -15.43 -16.85
N HIS A 85 -11.49 -15.58 -18.14
CA HIS A 85 -12.20 -16.70 -18.77
C HIS A 85 -11.49 -18.03 -18.46
N TRP A 86 -10.17 -18.07 -18.66
CA TRP A 86 -9.35 -19.22 -18.35
C TRP A 86 -9.43 -19.60 -16.85
N ARG A 87 -9.34 -18.61 -15.96
CA ARG A 87 -9.50 -18.81 -14.52
C ARG A 87 -10.84 -19.43 -14.17
N ALA A 88 -11.93 -18.89 -14.72
CA ALA A 88 -13.29 -19.39 -14.46
C ALA A 88 -13.49 -20.83 -14.98
N LYS A 89 -12.82 -21.21 -16.07
CA LYS A 89 -12.85 -22.56 -16.64
C LYS A 89 -12.11 -23.59 -15.79
N HIS A 90 -11.00 -23.19 -15.16
CA HIS A 90 -10.08 -24.13 -14.54
C HIS A 90 -10.16 -24.19 -13.02
N PHE A 91 -10.72 -23.19 -12.38
CA PHE A 91 -10.85 -23.13 -10.92
C PHE A 91 -12.32 -22.99 -10.52
N PRO A 92 -12.86 -23.97 -9.80
CA PRO A 92 -14.23 -23.91 -9.33
C PRO A 92 -14.41 -22.84 -8.25
N PRO A 93 -15.66 -22.40 -7.96
CA PRO A 93 -15.94 -21.33 -7.00
C PRO A 93 -15.36 -21.56 -5.59
N GLU A 94 -15.27 -22.82 -5.17
CA GLU A 94 -14.73 -23.24 -3.86
C GLU A 94 -13.19 -23.19 -3.81
N ALA A 95 -12.49 -23.07 -4.93
CA ALA A 95 -11.03 -23.02 -4.97
C ALA A 95 -10.45 -21.77 -4.28
N GLY A 96 -11.26 -20.74 -4.08
CA GLY A 96 -10.86 -19.50 -3.45
C GLY A 96 -11.61 -18.28 -3.99
N ARG A 97 -11.35 -17.13 -3.41
CA ARG A 97 -11.99 -15.88 -3.81
C ARG A 97 -11.28 -15.25 -5.01
N PRO A 98 -11.95 -15.11 -6.17
CA PRO A 98 -11.32 -14.54 -7.35
C PRO A 98 -10.97 -13.05 -7.15
N VAL A 99 -9.80 -12.67 -7.64
CA VAL A 99 -9.40 -11.26 -7.71
C VAL A 99 -10.25 -10.58 -8.78
N ALA A 100 -10.80 -9.40 -8.45
CA ALA A 100 -11.60 -8.62 -9.40
C ALA A 100 -10.79 -8.25 -10.65
N ALA A 101 -11.45 -8.15 -11.79
CA ALA A 101 -10.81 -7.85 -13.08
C ALA A 101 -9.88 -6.64 -13.02
N ASP A 102 -10.39 -5.53 -12.47
CA ASP A 102 -9.66 -4.26 -12.36
C ASP A 102 -8.50 -4.30 -11.36
N ASN A 103 -8.41 -5.36 -10.57
CA ASN A 103 -7.35 -5.57 -9.58
C ASN A 103 -6.31 -6.59 -10.04
N LEU A 104 -6.42 -7.15 -11.24
CA LEU A 104 -5.40 -8.04 -11.81
C LEU A 104 -4.20 -7.21 -12.28
N HIS A 105 -3.03 -7.46 -11.68
CA HIS A 105 -1.79 -6.76 -12.00
C HIS A 105 -0.59 -7.61 -11.58
N LEU A 106 0.59 -7.28 -12.10
CA LEU A 106 1.85 -7.82 -11.63
C LEU A 106 2.52 -6.81 -10.71
N THR A 107 2.58 -7.11 -9.41
CA THR A 107 3.24 -6.23 -8.43
C THR A 107 4.75 -6.25 -8.60
N LEU A 108 5.38 -5.07 -8.67
CA LEU A 108 6.84 -4.91 -8.73
C LEU A 108 7.46 -4.64 -7.35
N ALA A 109 6.84 -3.76 -6.57
CA ALA A 109 7.30 -3.40 -5.23
C ALA A 109 6.14 -2.90 -4.36
N PHE A 110 6.00 -3.45 -3.17
CA PHE A 110 5.10 -2.90 -2.14
C PHE A 110 5.81 -1.81 -1.35
N LEU A 111 5.10 -0.72 -1.07
CA LEU A 111 5.63 0.43 -0.32
C LEU A 111 5.05 0.49 1.10
N GLY A 112 3.90 -0.15 1.34
CA GLY A 112 3.16 -0.04 2.59
C GLY A 112 2.44 1.30 2.73
N ASP A 113 2.21 1.72 3.97
CA ASP A 113 1.58 3.00 4.27
C ASP A 113 2.62 4.12 4.14
N VAL A 114 2.38 5.05 3.22
CA VAL A 114 3.34 6.06 2.76
C VAL A 114 2.75 7.45 2.92
N SER A 115 3.51 8.37 3.54
CA SER A 115 3.13 9.79 3.61
C SER A 115 3.22 10.47 2.25
N ALA A 116 2.52 11.60 2.09
CA ALA A 116 2.54 12.37 0.83
C ALA A 116 3.96 12.82 0.42
N GLU A 117 4.81 13.19 1.40
CA GLU A 117 6.19 13.60 1.14
C GLU A 117 7.01 12.42 0.61
N LYS A 118 6.85 11.24 1.21
CA LYS A 118 7.54 10.02 0.79
C LYS A 118 7.05 9.55 -0.57
N GLU A 119 5.74 9.61 -0.84
CA GLU A 119 5.16 9.34 -2.16
C GLU A 119 5.78 10.23 -3.23
N LYS A 120 5.87 11.54 -2.97
CA LYS A 120 6.49 12.50 -3.89
C LYS A 120 7.96 12.15 -4.17
N ALA A 121 8.73 11.82 -3.13
CA ALA A 121 10.13 11.43 -3.26
C ALA A 121 10.29 10.14 -4.07
N LEU A 122 9.49 9.11 -3.78
CA LEU A 122 9.50 7.83 -4.52
C LEU A 122 9.08 8.03 -5.98
N SER A 123 8.09 8.88 -6.24
CA SER A 123 7.66 9.23 -7.59
C SER A 123 8.76 9.90 -8.40
N LEU A 124 9.54 10.81 -7.78
CA LEU A 124 10.69 11.44 -8.44
C LEU A 124 11.79 10.42 -8.76
N LEU A 125 12.07 9.48 -7.85
CA LEU A 125 13.04 8.42 -8.07
C LEU A 125 12.59 7.48 -9.19
N ALA A 126 11.32 7.07 -9.20
CA ALA A 126 10.75 6.25 -10.26
C ALA A 126 10.84 6.93 -11.63
N GLY A 127 10.62 8.24 -11.69
CA GLY A 127 10.74 9.04 -12.92
C GLY A 127 12.15 9.17 -13.48
N ARG A 128 13.18 8.78 -12.72
CA ARG A 128 14.59 8.75 -13.17
C ARG A 128 14.99 7.41 -13.77
N ILE A 129 14.14 6.39 -13.67
CA ILE A 129 14.43 5.08 -14.24
C ILE A 129 14.45 5.22 -15.77
N ARG A 130 15.55 4.74 -16.36
CA ARG A 130 15.73 4.66 -17.82
C ARG A 130 15.98 3.22 -18.15
N GLN A 131 14.96 2.56 -18.68
CA GLN A 131 14.99 1.14 -19.00
C GLN A 131 14.13 0.88 -20.21
N PRO A 132 14.59 0.06 -21.18
CA PRO A 132 13.78 -0.35 -22.31
C PRO A 132 12.54 -1.14 -21.88
N GLY A 133 11.48 -1.05 -22.67
CA GLY A 133 10.35 -1.95 -22.58
C GLY A 133 10.78 -3.40 -22.81
N PHE A 134 9.94 -4.34 -22.42
CA PHE A 134 10.19 -5.77 -22.55
C PHE A 134 8.89 -6.52 -22.77
N THR A 135 8.99 -7.76 -23.28
CA THR A 135 7.83 -8.63 -23.44
C THR A 135 7.66 -9.51 -22.20
N LEU A 136 6.46 -9.56 -21.67
CA LEU A 136 6.04 -10.55 -20.67
C LEU A 136 5.37 -11.73 -21.36
N THR A 137 5.66 -12.93 -20.88
CA THR A 137 4.99 -14.16 -21.28
C THR A 137 4.50 -14.89 -20.05
N LEU A 138 3.19 -14.96 -19.90
CA LEU A 138 2.53 -15.63 -18.78
C LEU A 138 2.23 -17.08 -19.22
N ASP A 139 3.03 -18.03 -18.77
CA ASP A 139 3.01 -19.43 -19.21
C ASP A 139 3.19 -20.42 -18.05
N ASP A 140 3.09 -19.94 -16.81
CA ASP A 140 3.21 -20.74 -15.61
C ASP A 140 2.12 -20.39 -14.60
N ALA A 141 1.69 -21.34 -13.80
CA ALA A 141 0.70 -21.14 -12.74
C ALA A 141 1.03 -22.00 -11.54
N GLY A 142 0.60 -21.59 -10.37
CA GLY A 142 0.86 -22.34 -9.15
C GLY A 142 0.03 -21.86 -7.97
N GLN A 143 0.26 -22.50 -6.84
CA GLN A 143 -0.38 -22.18 -5.58
C GLN A 143 0.67 -22.09 -4.47
N TRP A 144 0.48 -21.11 -3.60
CA TRP A 144 1.17 -21.01 -2.31
C TRP A 144 0.17 -21.27 -1.19
N LEU A 145 0.14 -22.48 -0.67
CA LEU A 145 -0.81 -22.89 0.37
C LEU A 145 -0.70 -22.02 1.63
N ARG A 146 0.52 -21.68 2.07
CA ARG A 146 0.72 -20.86 3.26
C ARG A 146 0.12 -19.46 3.13
N SER A 147 0.22 -18.83 1.97
CA SER A 147 -0.37 -17.52 1.70
C SER A 147 -1.77 -17.60 1.11
N ARG A 148 -2.28 -18.83 0.87
CA ARG A 148 -3.61 -19.11 0.32
C ARG A 148 -3.85 -18.36 -1.00
N VAL A 149 -2.84 -18.39 -1.90
CA VAL A 149 -2.87 -17.68 -3.17
C VAL A 149 -2.68 -18.65 -4.31
N VAL A 150 -3.58 -18.58 -5.31
CA VAL A 150 -3.35 -19.14 -6.64
C VAL A 150 -2.88 -18.01 -7.55
N TRP A 151 -1.81 -18.27 -8.29
CA TRP A 151 -1.14 -17.26 -9.09
C TRP A 151 -0.86 -17.73 -10.53
N LEU A 152 -0.74 -16.76 -11.41
CA LEU A 152 -0.25 -16.89 -12.77
C LEU A 152 1.11 -16.19 -12.85
N GLY A 153 2.09 -16.82 -13.49
CA GLY A 153 3.45 -16.32 -13.56
C GLY A 153 4.13 -16.69 -14.88
N MET A 154 5.44 -16.79 -14.82
CA MET A 154 6.25 -17.08 -15.99
C MET A 154 7.41 -18.01 -15.64
N ARG A 155 7.71 -18.98 -16.53
CA ARG A 155 8.83 -19.91 -16.36
C ARG A 155 10.17 -19.21 -16.50
N GLN A 156 10.24 -18.25 -17.41
CA GLN A 156 11.44 -17.46 -17.67
C GLN A 156 11.12 -15.98 -17.62
N PRO A 157 11.21 -15.36 -16.42
CA PRO A 157 11.00 -13.92 -16.29
C PRO A 157 12.02 -13.14 -17.13
N PRO A 158 11.59 -12.17 -17.95
CA PRO A 158 12.51 -11.38 -18.75
C PRO A 158 13.43 -10.56 -17.85
N ARG A 159 14.69 -10.43 -18.26
CA ARG A 159 15.69 -9.66 -17.50
C ARG A 159 15.25 -8.24 -17.18
N GLY A 160 14.56 -7.58 -18.13
CA GLY A 160 14.03 -6.23 -17.93
C GLY A 160 13.05 -6.14 -16.77
N LEU A 161 12.16 -7.12 -16.60
CA LEU A 161 11.22 -7.19 -15.47
C LEU A 161 11.97 -7.28 -14.13
N ILE A 162 12.95 -8.18 -14.05
CA ILE A 162 13.72 -8.40 -12.82
C ILE A 162 14.52 -7.14 -12.46
N GLN A 163 15.14 -6.48 -13.46
CA GLN A 163 15.87 -5.24 -13.25
C GLN A 163 14.96 -4.12 -12.75
N LEU A 164 13.81 -3.92 -13.40
CA LEU A 164 12.83 -2.90 -12.98
C LEU A 164 12.36 -3.12 -11.54
N ALA A 165 11.94 -4.34 -11.22
CA ALA A 165 11.50 -4.68 -9.87
C ALA A 165 12.61 -4.45 -8.83
N ASN A 166 13.84 -4.86 -9.12
CA ASN A 166 14.97 -4.68 -8.21
C ASN A 166 15.31 -3.20 -7.99
N MET A 167 15.26 -2.37 -9.04
CA MET A 167 15.47 -0.93 -8.92
C MET A 167 14.40 -0.29 -8.02
N LEU A 168 13.12 -0.57 -8.27
CA LEU A 168 12.01 -0.03 -7.48
C LEU A 168 12.06 -0.51 -6.02
N ARG A 169 12.33 -1.80 -5.78
CA ARG A 169 12.48 -2.36 -4.44
C ARG A 169 13.67 -1.75 -3.69
N SER A 170 14.79 -1.55 -4.35
CA SER A 170 15.97 -0.90 -3.76
C SER A 170 15.71 0.56 -3.41
N GLN A 171 15.00 1.30 -4.26
CA GLN A 171 14.58 2.68 -3.99
C GLN A 171 13.61 2.73 -2.80
N ALA A 172 12.63 1.83 -2.76
CA ALA A 172 11.69 1.69 -1.65
C ALA A 172 12.41 1.41 -0.32
N ALA A 173 13.33 0.44 -0.31
CA ALA A 173 14.11 0.10 0.89
C ALA A 173 14.93 1.29 1.41
N ARG A 174 15.63 2.00 0.52
CA ARG A 174 16.40 3.22 0.86
C ARG A 174 15.52 4.35 1.37
N SER A 175 14.25 4.38 0.98
CA SER A 175 13.25 5.34 1.46
C SER A 175 12.55 4.87 2.74
N GLY A 176 13.01 3.77 3.37
CA GLY A 176 12.45 3.24 4.61
C GLY A 176 11.16 2.44 4.43
N CYS A 177 10.85 1.98 3.20
CA CYS A 177 9.77 1.04 2.97
C CYS A 177 10.30 -0.39 3.12
N PHE A 178 9.64 -1.19 3.97
CA PHE A 178 10.07 -2.57 4.17
C PHE A 178 10.04 -3.36 2.86
N GLN A 179 11.13 -4.05 2.55
CA GLN A 179 11.23 -4.98 1.44
C GLN A 179 11.69 -6.35 1.95
N SER A 180 11.05 -7.40 1.46
CA SER A 180 11.46 -8.77 1.76
C SER A 180 12.85 -9.07 1.18
N ASN A 181 13.68 -9.79 1.94
CA ASN A 181 14.97 -10.30 1.46
C ASN A 181 14.84 -11.50 0.52
N ARG A 182 13.63 -12.02 0.34
CA ARG A 182 13.38 -13.15 -0.56
C ARG A 182 13.52 -12.73 -2.02
N PRO A 183 13.98 -13.64 -2.90
CA PRO A 183 14.01 -13.40 -4.33
C PRO A 183 12.65 -12.93 -4.85
N PHE A 184 12.66 -12.00 -5.79
CA PHE A 184 11.45 -11.55 -6.45
C PHE A 184 10.89 -12.67 -7.33
N HIS A 185 9.65 -13.08 -7.06
CA HIS A 185 8.89 -14.01 -7.88
C HIS A 185 7.76 -13.28 -8.58
N PRO A 186 7.91 -12.95 -9.87
CA PRO A 186 6.90 -12.22 -10.62
C PRO A 186 5.62 -13.05 -10.77
N HIS A 187 4.48 -12.50 -10.35
CA HIS A 187 3.20 -13.20 -10.44
C HIS A 187 2.02 -12.24 -10.48
N ILE A 188 0.91 -12.73 -10.99
CA ILE A 188 -0.41 -12.13 -10.92
C ILE A 188 -1.26 -12.99 -10.00
N THR A 189 -1.82 -12.43 -8.95
CA THR A 189 -2.73 -13.15 -8.06
C THR A 189 -4.06 -13.38 -8.76
N LEU A 190 -4.46 -14.63 -8.92
CA LEU A 190 -5.74 -15.03 -9.52
C LEU A 190 -6.82 -15.26 -8.47
N LEU A 191 -6.49 -16.03 -7.42
CA LEU A 191 -7.39 -16.33 -6.30
C LEU A 191 -6.69 -16.02 -4.98
N ARG A 192 -7.48 -15.58 -4.01
CA ARG A 192 -7.11 -15.44 -2.60
C ARG A 192 -7.95 -16.41 -1.77
N ASP A 193 -7.54 -16.58 -0.53
CA ASP A 193 -8.26 -17.44 0.41
C ASP A 193 -8.39 -18.91 -0.07
N ALA A 194 -7.49 -19.35 -0.95
CA ALA A 194 -7.37 -20.71 -1.45
C ALA A 194 -6.67 -21.61 -0.40
N SER A 195 -7.44 -22.04 0.60
CA SER A 195 -6.94 -22.80 1.75
C SER A 195 -6.64 -24.27 1.41
N GLU A 196 -7.34 -24.82 0.43
CA GLU A 196 -7.18 -26.19 -0.04
C GLU A 196 -6.28 -26.25 -1.27
N ALA A 197 -5.64 -27.40 -1.48
CA ALA A 197 -4.86 -27.63 -2.69
C ALA A 197 -5.77 -27.65 -3.91
N VAL A 198 -5.43 -26.86 -4.92
CA VAL A 198 -6.17 -26.83 -6.19
C VAL A 198 -5.37 -27.55 -7.28
N THR A 199 -6.08 -28.16 -8.22
CA THR A 199 -5.45 -28.72 -9.41
C THR A 199 -4.98 -27.59 -10.31
N ILE A 200 -3.66 -27.47 -10.50
CA ILE A 200 -3.10 -26.49 -11.43
C ILE A 200 -3.25 -27.03 -12.85
N PRO A 201 -3.79 -26.23 -13.78
CA PRO A 201 -3.93 -26.65 -15.18
C PRO A 201 -2.57 -27.04 -15.80
N PRO A 202 -2.56 -28.04 -16.69
CA PRO A 202 -1.33 -28.45 -17.37
C PRO A 202 -0.77 -27.29 -18.20
N PRO A 203 0.55 -27.30 -18.49
CA PRO A 203 1.19 -26.37 -19.41
C PRO A 203 0.50 -26.34 -20.78
N GLY A 204 0.55 -25.22 -21.48
CA GLY A 204 -0.03 -25.06 -22.82
C GLY A 204 -0.81 -23.75 -22.99
N PHE A 205 -1.05 -23.02 -21.91
CA PHE A 205 -1.51 -21.64 -21.99
C PHE A 205 -0.33 -20.68 -22.11
N ASN A 206 -0.54 -19.59 -22.84
CA ASN A 206 0.48 -18.58 -23.08
C ASN A 206 -0.21 -17.24 -23.39
N TRP A 207 0.16 -16.19 -22.65
CA TRP A 207 -0.22 -14.81 -22.96
C TRP A 207 1.03 -13.96 -23.01
N SER A 208 1.30 -13.39 -24.17
CA SER A 208 2.46 -12.52 -24.37
C SER A 208 2.02 -11.11 -24.73
N TYR A 209 2.65 -10.11 -24.10
CA TYR A 209 2.39 -8.70 -24.40
C TYR A 209 3.61 -7.83 -24.09
N ALA A 210 3.69 -6.70 -24.81
CA ALA A 210 4.74 -5.71 -24.58
C ALA A 210 4.41 -4.87 -23.34
N VAL A 211 5.38 -4.70 -22.46
CA VAL A 211 5.34 -3.78 -21.31
C VAL A 211 6.08 -2.52 -21.69
N THR A 212 5.36 -1.42 -21.77
CA THR A 212 5.88 -0.10 -22.16
C THR A 212 5.81 0.93 -21.04
N GLU A 213 5.17 0.58 -19.92
CA GLU A 213 5.01 1.46 -18.77
C GLU A 213 4.83 0.66 -17.47
N PHE A 214 5.00 1.35 -16.34
CA PHE A 214 4.63 0.87 -15.02
C PHE A 214 3.91 1.96 -14.22
N THR A 215 3.13 1.56 -13.23
CA THR A 215 2.16 2.41 -12.54
C THR A 215 2.37 2.38 -11.03
N LEU A 216 2.23 3.52 -10.37
CA LEU A 216 2.07 3.63 -8.92
C LEU A 216 0.58 3.58 -8.59
N TYR A 217 0.20 2.68 -7.70
CA TYR A 217 -1.16 2.49 -7.24
C TYR A 217 -1.33 2.82 -5.77
N ALA A 218 -2.47 3.42 -5.44
CA ALA A 218 -3.00 3.44 -4.08
C ALA A 218 -3.98 2.30 -3.89
N SER A 219 -3.85 1.60 -2.76
CA SER A 219 -4.77 0.55 -2.32
C SER A 219 -5.68 1.11 -1.24
N SER A 220 -6.98 1.04 -1.44
CA SER A 220 -7.99 1.37 -0.45
C SER A 220 -8.92 0.17 -0.19
N PHE A 221 -9.44 0.10 1.02
CA PHE A 221 -10.44 -0.91 1.37
C PHE A 221 -11.71 -0.21 1.81
N ALA A 222 -12.78 -0.37 1.05
CA ALA A 222 -14.07 0.21 1.36
C ALA A 222 -15.21 -0.75 1.00
N ARG A 223 -16.23 -0.81 1.85
CA ARG A 223 -17.43 -1.64 1.64
C ARG A 223 -17.09 -3.12 1.37
N GLY A 224 -16.12 -3.67 2.11
CA GLY A 224 -15.70 -5.07 1.98
C GLY A 224 -14.90 -5.40 0.72
N ARG A 225 -14.46 -4.41 -0.05
CA ARG A 225 -13.72 -4.60 -1.31
C ARG A 225 -12.44 -3.79 -1.34
N THR A 226 -11.38 -4.39 -1.86
CA THR A 226 -10.14 -3.69 -2.19
C THR A 226 -10.29 -3.02 -3.55
N ARG A 227 -9.92 -1.74 -3.63
CA ARG A 227 -9.85 -0.95 -4.85
C ARG A 227 -8.43 -0.45 -5.04
N TYR A 228 -7.92 -0.55 -6.26
CA TYR A 228 -6.66 0.03 -6.67
C TYR A 228 -6.90 1.25 -7.55
N THR A 229 -6.31 2.38 -7.18
CA THR A 229 -6.44 3.64 -7.92
C THR A 229 -5.06 4.01 -8.48
N PRO A 230 -4.92 4.15 -9.81
CA PRO A 230 -3.66 4.58 -10.40
C PRO A 230 -3.39 6.03 -10.02
N LEU A 231 -2.21 6.32 -9.48
CA LEU A 231 -1.78 7.65 -9.10
C LEU A 231 -0.87 8.26 -10.16
N LYS A 232 0.08 7.47 -10.68
CA LYS A 232 1.08 7.94 -11.63
C LYS A 232 1.62 6.82 -12.51
N ARG A 233 1.96 7.14 -13.75
CA ARG A 233 2.52 6.22 -14.75
C ARG A 233 3.84 6.74 -15.28
N TRP A 234 4.74 5.84 -15.61
CA TRP A 234 6.03 6.13 -16.23
C TRP A 234 6.25 5.23 -17.42
N ALA A 235 6.53 5.83 -18.56
CA ALA A 235 6.91 5.08 -19.75
C ALA A 235 8.31 4.51 -19.60
N LEU A 236 8.50 3.29 -20.10
CA LEU A 236 9.79 2.69 -20.36
C LEU A 236 10.34 3.26 -21.68
N THR A 237 11.66 3.28 -21.84
CA THR A 237 12.28 3.76 -23.08
C THR A 237 12.02 2.77 -24.21
N GLN A 238 11.99 3.27 -25.42
CA GLN A 238 11.94 2.43 -26.62
C GLN A 238 13.28 1.76 -26.88
#